data_a0f09ae4001abbcdbdb480a154d8ac01
#
_entry.id   a0f09ae4001abbcdbdb480a154d8ac01
#
_cell.length_a   1.000
_cell.length_b   1.000
_cell.length_c   1.000
_cell.angle_alpha   90.00
_cell.angle_beta   90.00
_cell.angle_gamma   90.00
#
_symmetry.space_group_name_H-M   'P 1'
#
loop_
_entity.id
_entity.type
_entity.pdbx_description
1 polymer ?
#
loop_
_entity_poly.entity_id
_entity_poly.type
_entity_poly.pdbx_seq_one_letter_code
_entity_poly.pdbx_strand_id
1 'polypeptide(L)'
;MSIVTIDTETGTTRRRFLALSAGLATAAVAAPLLTAGEAFAAFNADQKAALSKINAYFNSIRTMQGRFIQFGPNGEQSEGVFFISRPGKIRFNYSPPVRMDVVSDGNQVAIRDNKLRTQDLYPLKRTPLRYLLADRIDLTSSNIVRKIIEEPDLISLVLEQESAFGGGSLKLIFDTQTYELRQWVVTDAQGLDTSVAVYDVEIGRPADPKHFKIDYYLPNKSLK
;
A
#
# COMPACT_ATOMS: atom_id res chain seq x y z
N MET A 1 38.23 48.75 -18.38
CA MET A 1 38.11 50.10 -17.79
C MET A 1 37.00 50.00 -16.77
N SER A 2 37.14 50.11 -15.53
CA SER A 2 38.08 50.43 -14.46
C SER A 2 37.60 49.60 -13.27
N ILE A 3 38.35 48.86 -12.67
CA ILE A 3 39.14 48.77 -11.45
C ILE A 3 38.88 49.96 -10.46
N VAL A 4 38.46 49.60 -9.24
CA VAL A 4 38.88 50.16 -7.95
C VAL A 4 38.46 49.15 -6.87
N THR A 5 39.29 48.62 -6.25
CA THR A 5 40.24 48.21 -5.27
C THR A 5 40.20 49.04 -3.97
N ILE A 6 40.27 48.23 -2.81
CA ILE A 6 40.92 48.53 -1.51
C ILE A 6 40.08 49.49 -0.60
N ASP A 7 39.96 49.25 0.74
CA ASP A 7 41.02 49.02 1.70
C ASP A 7 40.48 48.44 3.04
N THR A 8 41.30 47.66 3.65
CA THR A 8 41.41 47.26 5.05
C THR A 8 41.56 48.45 5.98
N GLU A 9 41.04 48.40 7.21
CA GLU A 9 41.84 48.73 8.39
C GLU A 9 41.32 48.15 9.71
N THR A 10 42.26 47.71 10.46
CA THR A 10 42.33 47.17 11.80
C THR A 10 42.09 48.24 12.87
N GLY A 11 41.55 47.87 14.01
CA GLY A 11 41.46 48.73 15.19
C GLY A 11 41.16 47.99 16.49
N THR A 12 42.22 47.48 17.08
CA THR A 12 42.25 46.91 18.44
C THR A 12 42.03 48.00 19.48
N THR A 13 41.14 47.82 20.45
CA THR A 13 41.31 48.47 21.75
C THR A 13 40.75 47.62 22.88
N ARG A 14 41.68 47.13 23.71
CA ARG A 14 41.44 46.54 25.03
C ARG A 14 41.03 47.63 25.99
N ARG A 15 39.94 47.47 26.76
CA ARG A 15 39.79 48.03 28.07
C ARG A 15 39.05 47.09 29.00
N ARG A 16 39.77 46.64 30.01
CA ARG A 16 39.29 45.95 31.19
C ARG A 16 38.36 46.86 31.98
N PHE A 17 37.25 46.32 32.46
CA PHE A 17 36.69 46.72 33.77
C PHE A 17 36.15 45.46 34.48
N LEU A 18 36.58 45.47 35.78
CA LEU A 18 36.31 44.42 36.76
C LEU A 18 34.91 44.55 37.38
N ALA A 19 34.34 43.38 37.67
CA ALA A 19 33.53 43.00 38.83
C ALA A 19 32.24 43.78 39.17
N LEU A 20 31.13 43.05 39.13
CA LEU A 20 30.31 42.85 40.34
C LEU A 20 29.42 41.63 40.19
N SER A 21 29.55 40.71 41.13
CA SER A 21 28.75 39.50 41.27
C SER A 21 27.32 39.84 41.76
N ALA A 22 26.31 39.43 41.05
CA ALA A 22 24.97 39.26 41.61
C ALA A 22 24.37 37.98 41.01
N GLY A 23 24.21 36.98 41.86
CA GLY A 23 23.64 35.71 41.50
C GLY A 23 22.16 35.89 41.17
N LEU A 24 21.79 35.47 39.96
CA LEU A 24 20.40 35.12 39.61
C LEU A 24 20.38 33.61 39.35
N ALA A 25 19.75 32.89 40.26
CA ALA A 25 19.38 31.50 40.08
C ALA A 25 18.31 31.45 38.96
N THR A 26 18.72 31.11 37.75
CA THR A 26 17.78 30.76 36.69
C THR A 26 17.30 29.34 36.95
N ALA A 27 16.10 29.22 37.49
CA ALA A 27 15.37 27.98 37.50
C ALA A 27 15.10 27.58 36.01
N ALA A 28 15.86 26.62 35.53
CA ALA A 28 15.57 25.98 34.24
C ALA A 28 14.27 25.21 34.40
N VAL A 29 13.17 25.79 33.93
CA VAL A 29 11.94 25.07 33.72
C VAL A 29 12.19 24.11 32.55
N ALA A 30 12.48 22.86 32.87
CA ALA A 30 12.50 21.77 31.92
C ALA A 30 11.04 21.55 31.49
N ALA A 31 10.63 22.19 30.40
CA ALA A 31 9.40 21.82 29.71
C ALA A 31 9.56 20.37 29.20
N PRO A 32 8.68 19.45 29.57
CA PRO A 32 8.70 18.15 28.95
C PRO A 32 8.41 18.35 27.47
N LEU A 33 9.35 17.99 26.61
CA LEU A 33 9.12 17.74 25.21
C LEU A 33 8.12 16.56 25.15
N LEU A 34 6.84 16.89 25.09
CA LEU A 34 5.83 15.95 24.66
C LEU A 34 6.17 15.60 23.22
N THR A 35 6.92 14.51 23.05
CA THR A 35 6.96 13.80 21.79
C THR A 35 5.51 13.39 21.54
N ALA A 36 4.82 14.12 20.67
CA ALA A 36 3.57 13.66 20.08
C ALA A 36 3.93 12.42 19.26
N GLY A 37 4.01 11.27 19.93
CA GLY A 37 3.92 9.99 19.28
C GLY A 37 2.59 10.04 18.53
N GLU A 38 2.59 9.72 17.23
CA GLU A 38 1.38 9.57 16.46
C GLU A 38 0.50 8.56 17.22
N ALA A 39 -0.44 9.09 17.99
CA ALA A 39 -1.44 8.27 18.63
C ALA A 39 -2.27 7.68 17.49
N PHE A 40 -2.07 6.41 17.20
CA PHE A 40 -3.01 5.67 16.36
C PHE A 40 -4.40 5.88 16.95
N ALA A 41 -5.21 6.67 16.26
CA ALA A 41 -6.55 6.98 16.72
C ALA A 41 -7.29 5.64 16.86
N ALA A 42 -7.66 5.29 18.10
CA ALA A 42 -8.44 4.10 18.32
C ALA A 42 -9.75 4.25 17.55
N PHE A 43 -10.05 3.29 16.67
CA PHE A 43 -11.29 3.28 15.90
C PHE A 43 -12.49 3.43 16.82
N ASN A 44 -13.46 4.25 16.44
CA ASN A 44 -14.71 4.43 17.17
C ASN A 44 -15.58 3.16 17.12
N ALA A 45 -16.71 3.16 17.86
CA ALA A 45 -17.58 1.99 17.97
C ALA A 45 -18.17 1.56 16.61
N ASP A 46 -18.59 2.53 15.79
CA ASP A 46 -19.18 2.27 14.48
C ASP A 46 -18.15 1.70 13.49
N GLN A 47 -16.94 2.24 13.49
CA GLN A 47 -15.81 1.73 12.71
C GLN A 47 -15.44 0.29 13.09
N LYS A 48 -15.43 -0.02 14.39
CA LYS A 48 -15.19 -1.40 14.85
C LYS A 48 -16.31 -2.34 14.43
N ALA A 49 -17.56 -1.89 14.47
CA ALA A 49 -18.70 -2.68 14.00
C ALA A 49 -18.61 -2.94 12.48
N ALA A 50 -18.29 -1.91 11.69
CA ALA A 50 -18.07 -2.06 10.25
C ALA A 50 -16.90 -3.00 9.93
N LEU A 51 -15.75 -2.82 10.61
CA LEU A 51 -14.60 -3.72 10.48
C LEU A 51 -14.96 -5.17 10.76
N SER A 52 -15.76 -5.43 11.80
CA SER A 52 -16.21 -6.78 12.15
C SER A 52 -17.03 -7.42 11.03
N LYS A 53 -17.95 -6.66 10.43
CA LYS A 53 -18.79 -7.13 9.31
C LYS A 53 -17.96 -7.38 8.04
N ILE A 54 -17.08 -6.44 7.68
CA ILE A 54 -16.14 -6.60 6.56
C ILE A 54 -15.24 -7.82 6.79
N ASN A 55 -14.72 -7.97 8.00
CA ASN A 55 -13.87 -9.09 8.36
C ASN A 55 -14.60 -10.45 8.22
N ALA A 56 -15.85 -10.52 8.67
CA ALA A 56 -16.67 -11.70 8.53
C ALA A 56 -16.95 -12.03 7.05
N TYR A 57 -17.39 -11.03 6.28
CA TYR A 57 -17.61 -11.17 4.84
C TYR A 57 -16.33 -11.62 4.12
N PHE A 58 -15.23 -10.90 4.31
CA PHE A 58 -13.97 -11.17 3.63
C PHE A 58 -13.43 -12.58 3.94
N ASN A 59 -13.54 -13.02 5.20
CA ASN A 59 -13.08 -14.36 5.62
C ASN A 59 -14.02 -15.48 5.18
N SER A 60 -15.28 -15.17 4.81
CA SER A 60 -16.21 -16.17 4.25
C SER A 60 -15.88 -16.55 2.81
N ILE A 61 -15.19 -15.67 2.07
CA ILE A 61 -14.88 -15.85 0.65
C ILE A 61 -13.66 -16.74 0.50
N ARG A 62 -13.82 -17.91 -0.12
CA ARG A 62 -12.73 -18.81 -0.51
C ARG A 62 -12.37 -18.67 -1.98
N THR A 63 -13.39 -18.54 -2.81
CA THR A 63 -13.23 -18.39 -4.25
C THR A 63 -14.08 -17.22 -4.74
N MET A 64 -13.55 -16.51 -5.69
CA MET A 64 -14.21 -15.37 -6.35
C MET A 64 -13.74 -15.33 -7.80
N GLN A 65 -14.65 -15.07 -8.71
CA GLN A 65 -14.34 -14.84 -10.12
C GLN A 65 -15.27 -13.77 -10.68
N GLY A 66 -14.86 -13.13 -11.78
CA GLY A 66 -15.65 -12.07 -12.40
C GLY A 66 -14.85 -11.31 -13.43
N ARG A 67 -15.28 -10.09 -13.68
CA ARG A 67 -14.62 -9.15 -14.58
C ARG A 67 -13.96 -8.03 -13.80
N PHE A 68 -12.95 -7.42 -14.39
CA PHE A 68 -12.27 -6.28 -13.80
C PHE A 68 -12.00 -5.18 -14.82
N ILE A 69 -11.90 -3.95 -14.31
CA ILE A 69 -11.29 -2.82 -15.00
C ILE A 69 -10.13 -2.35 -14.13
N GLN A 70 -8.98 -2.17 -14.74
CA GLN A 70 -7.78 -1.65 -14.09
C GLN A 70 -7.41 -0.30 -14.67
N PHE A 71 -7.04 0.63 -13.80
CA PHE A 71 -6.41 1.90 -14.13
C PHE A 71 -4.99 1.88 -13.59
N GLY A 72 -4.03 2.02 -14.48
CA GLY A 72 -2.62 2.12 -14.12
C GLY A 72 -2.21 3.53 -13.70
N PRO A 73 -0.96 3.69 -13.24
CA PRO A 73 -0.48 4.95 -12.68
C PRO A 73 -0.49 6.13 -13.65
N ASN A 74 -0.44 5.88 -14.94
CA ASN A 74 -0.46 6.92 -15.97
C ASN A 74 -1.87 7.13 -16.57
N GLY A 75 -2.90 6.53 -15.95
CA GLY A 75 -4.29 6.61 -16.41
C GLY A 75 -4.64 5.63 -17.53
N GLU A 76 -3.74 4.73 -17.90
CA GLU A 76 -4.04 3.67 -18.86
C GLU A 76 -5.10 2.73 -18.30
N GLN A 77 -6.10 2.44 -19.13
CA GLN A 77 -7.18 1.53 -18.78
C GLN A 77 -6.97 0.18 -19.45
N SER A 78 -7.21 -0.88 -18.70
CA SER A 78 -7.26 -2.24 -19.19
C SER A 78 -8.38 -3.01 -18.50
N GLU A 79 -8.84 -4.10 -19.10
CA GLU A 79 -9.92 -4.92 -18.56
C GLU A 79 -9.66 -6.40 -18.79
N GLY A 80 -10.46 -7.24 -18.17
CA GLY A 80 -10.36 -8.68 -18.35
C GLY A 80 -11.23 -9.47 -17.38
N VAL A 81 -10.84 -10.73 -17.18
CA VAL A 81 -11.46 -11.63 -16.22
C VAL A 81 -10.48 -12.01 -15.13
N PHE A 82 -11.00 -12.20 -13.92
CA PHE A 82 -10.17 -12.60 -12.80
C PHE A 82 -10.70 -13.86 -12.12
N PHE A 83 -9.78 -14.58 -11.48
CA PHE A 83 -10.05 -15.73 -10.63
C PHE A 83 -9.24 -15.61 -9.35
N ILE A 84 -9.89 -15.78 -8.21
CA ILE A 84 -9.25 -15.85 -6.89
C ILE A 84 -9.60 -17.19 -6.26
N SER A 85 -8.60 -17.85 -5.69
CA SER A 85 -8.78 -19.05 -4.86
C SER A 85 -7.85 -18.94 -3.66
N ARG A 86 -8.41 -18.56 -2.53
CA ARG A 86 -7.66 -18.38 -1.28
C ARG A 86 -7.35 -19.73 -0.62
N PRO A 87 -6.17 -19.87 -0.01
CA PRO A 87 -5.12 -18.85 0.11
C PRO A 87 -4.22 -18.69 -1.11
N GLY A 88 -3.76 -17.48 -1.31
CA GLY A 88 -2.58 -17.16 -2.13
C GLY A 88 -2.75 -17.16 -3.64
N LYS A 89 -3.83 -17.67 -4.19
CA LYS A 89 -3.98 -17.88 -5.63
C LYS A 89 -4.85 -16.81 -6.27
N ILE A 90 -4.34 -16.22 -7.36
CA ILE A 90 -5.06 -15.24 -8.18
C ILE A 90 -4.62 -15.37 -9.64
N ARG A 91 -5.52 -15.08 -10.55
CA ARG A 91 -5.25 -14.89 -11.96
C ARG A 91 -6.00 -13.68 -12.47
N PHE A 92 -5.31 -12.79 -13.18
CA PHE A 92 -5.87 -11.76 -14.02
C PHE A 92 -5.52 -12.07 -15.47
N ASN A 93 -6.53 -12.26 -16.29
CA ASN A 93 -6.43 -12.43 -17.73
C ASN A 93 -6.90 -11.14 -18.39
N TYR A 94 -5.97 -10.38 -18.98
CA TYR A 94 -6.31 -9.14 -19.66
C TYR A 94 -6.86 -9.40 -21.04
N SER A 95 -7.86 -8.61 -21.43
CA SER A 95 -8.43 -8.63 -22.77
C SER A 95 -7.53 -7.91 -23.78
N PRO A 96 -7.55 -8.29 -25.06
CA PRO A 96 -6.88 -7.53 -26.10
C PRO A 96 -7.28 -6.04 -26.09
N PRO A 97 -6.37 -5.13 -26.42
CA PRO A 97 -5.04 -5.36 -27.02
C PRO A 97 -3.93 -5.69 -26.02
N VAL A 98 -4.20 -5.65 -24.70
CA VAL A 98 -3.24 -5.94 -23.65
C VAL A 98 -2.93 -7.44 -23.66
N ARG A 99 -1.64 -7.78 -23.78
CA ARG A 99 -1.18 -9.18 -23.80
C ARG A 99 -0.40 -9.52 -22.53
N MET A 100 -0.98 -9.14 -21.40
CA MET A 100 -0.44 -9.44 -20.09
C MET A 100 -1.32 -10.40 -19.33
N ASP A 101 -0.77 -11.05 -18.34
CA ASP A 101 -1.51 -11.67 -17.26
C ASP A 101 -0.72 -11.63 -15.94
N VAL A 102 -1.46 -11.60 -14.84
CA VAL A 102 -0.90 -11.68 -13.50
C VAL A 102 -1.38 -12.99 -12.88
N VAL A 103 -0.44 -13.78 -12.38
CA VAL A 103 -0.73 -15.11 -11.81
C VAL A 103 -0.03 -15.23 -10.45
N SER A 104 -0.76 -15.70 -9.43
CA SER A 104 -0.12 -16.20 -8.22
C SER A 104 -0.48 -17.67 -7.98
N ASP A 105 0.53 -18.46 -7.63
CA ASP A 105 0.37 -19.88 -7.29
C ASP A 105 0.25 -20.13 -5.77
N GLY A 106 0.34 -19.04 -4.98
CA GLY A 106 0.35 -19.07 -3.51
C GLY A 106 1.71 -18.71 -2.90
N ASN A 107 2.80 -18.79 -3.67
CA ASN A 107 4.15 -18.45 -3.22
C ASN A 107 4.72 -17.27 -3.97
N GLN A 108 4.58 -17.26 -5.29
CA GLN A 108 5.07 -16.22 -6.19
C GLN A 108 3.90 -15.55 -6.90
N VAL A 109 4.13 -14.31 -7.30
CA VAL A 109 3.30 -13.56 -8.25
C VAL A 109 4.14 -13.39 -9.52
N ALA A 110 3.63 -13.87 -10.64
CA ALA A 110 4.21 -13.66 -11.95
C ALA A 110 3.41 -12.58 -12.70
N ILE A 111 4.08 -11.56 -13.18
CA ILE A 111 3.57 -10.59 -14.14
C ILE A 111 4.14 -11.00 -15.50
N ARG A 112 3.29 -11.47 -16.41
CA ARG A 112 3.69 -12.02 -17.70
C ARG A 112 3.40 -11.06 -18.83
N ASP A 113 4.36 -10.93 -19.72
CA ASP A 113 4.17 -10.34 -21.04
C ASP A 113 4.07 -11.48 -22.07
N ASN A 114 2.85 -11.78 -22.50
CA ASN A 114 2.60 -12.86 -23.45
C ASN A 114 3.08 -12.52 -24.89
N LYS A 115 3.31 -11.22 -25.19
CA LYS A 115 3.88 -10.80 -26.46
C LYS A 115 5.39 -11.06 -26.52
N LEU A 116 6.08 -10.69 -25.45
CA LEU A 116 7.55 -10.89 -25.35
C LEU A 116 7.93 -12.27 -24.82
N ARG A 117 6.95 -13.05 -24.33
CA ARG A 117 7.15 -14.34 -23.66
C ARG A 117 8.13 -14.24 -22.51
N THR A 118 8.02 -13.20 -21.71
CA THR A 118 8.81 -12.95 -20.50
C THR A 118 7.90 -12.82 -19.28
N GLN A 119 8.47 -12.89 -18.09
CA GLN A 119 7.76 -12.63 -16.85
C GLN A 119 8.67 -11.98 -15.82
N ASP A 120 8.07 -11.28 -14.87
CA ASP A 120 8.70 -10.82 -13.63
C ASP A 120 8.11 -11.61 -12.48
N LEU A 121 8.97 -12.09 -11.55
CA LEU A 121 8.57 -12.92 -10.41
C LEU A 121 8.78 -12.16 -9.10
N TYR A 122 7.74 -12.11 -8.29
CA TYR A 122 7.76 -11.46 -6.97
C TYR A 122 7.28 -12.44 -5.90
N PRO A 123 7.98 -12.61 -4.78
CA PRO A 123 7.46 -13.37 -3.65
C PRO A 123 6.13 -12.77 -3.17
N LEU A 124 5.04 -13.54 -3.14
CA LEU A 124 3.71 -13.06 -2.73
C LEU A 124 3.76 -12.35 -1.36
N LYS A 125 4.56 -12.89 -0.43
CA LYS A 125 4.73 -12.34 0.92
C LYS A 125 5.31 -10.92 0.94
N ARG A 126 5.96 -10.49 -0.14
CA ARG A 126 6.55 -9.14 -0.30
C ARG A 126 5.64 -8.19 -1.08
N THR A 127 4.47 -8.65 -1.50
CA THR A 127 3.50 -7.81 -2.21
C THR A 127 2.31 -7.48 -1.30
N PRO A 128 1.65 -6.32 -1.48
CA PRO A 128 0.41 -6.01 -0.76
C PRO A 128 -0.72 -7.01 -1.02
N LEU A 129 -0.69 -7.75 -2.14
CA LEU A 129 -1.67 -8.81 -2.47
C LEU A 129 -1.73 -9.92 -1.41
N ARG A 130 -0.68 -10.08 -0.58
CA ARG A 130 -0.70 -11.04 0.54
C ARG A 130 -1.91 -10.85 1.46
N TYR A 131 -2.39 -9.62 1.63
CA TYR A 131 -3.56 -9.33 2.46
C TYR A 131 -4.86 -9.74 1.76
N LEU A 132 -4.99 -9.41 0.48
CA LEU A 132 -6.15 -9.80 -0.34
C LEU A 132 -6.27 -11.32 -0.44
N LEU A 133 -5.14 -12.02 -0.51
CA LEU A 133 -5.06 -13.46 -0.74
C LEU A 133 -4.79 -14.28 0.54
N ALA A 134 -4.81 -13.66 1.71
CA ALA A 134 -4.63 -14.38 2.98
C ALA A 134 -5.69 -15.47 3.17
N ASP A 135 -5.34 -16.57 3.83
CA ASP A 135 -6.31 -17.60 4.22
C ASP A 135 -7.36 -17.02 5.17
N ARG A 136 -6.88 -16.31 6.18
CA ARG A 136 -7.68 -15.52 7.11
C ARG A 136 -6.96 -14.20 7.39
N ILE A 137 -7.74 -13.15 7.60
CA ILE A 137 -7.24 -11.85 8.00
C ILE A 137 -8.04 -11.40 9.22
N ASP A 138 -7.39 -10.79 10.17
CA ASP A 138 -8.04 -10.11 11.27
C ASP A 138 -7.88 -8.60 11.11
N LEU A 139 -8.91 -7.99 10.55
CA LEU A 139 -8.96 -6.55 10.35
C LEU A 139 -9.33 -5.79 11.64
N THR A 140 -9.80 -6.50 12.67
CA THR A 140 -10.29 -5.88 13.90
C THR A 140 -9.22 -5.71 14.98
N SER A 141 -8.27 -6.66 15.05
CA SER A 141 -7.23 -6.68 16.10
C SER A 141 -5.95 -5.99 15.69
N SER A 142 -5.86 -5.39 14.53
CA SER A 142 -4.58 -5.34 13.90
C SER A 142 -3.99 -3.96 13.73
N ASN A 143 -2.69 -3.94 13.91
CA ASN A 143 -1.80 -2.95 13.37
C ASN A 143 -1.76 -2.95 11.81
N ILE A 144 -2.62 -3.73 11.15
CA ILE A 144 -2.67 -3.85 9.68
C ILE A 144 -3.47 -2.70 9.09
N VAL A 145 -4.65 -2.39 9.68
CA VAL A 145 -5.49 -1.28 9.21
C VAL A 145 -4.96 0.02 9.78
N ARG A 146 -4.42 0.87 8.92
CA ARG A 146 -3.88 2.17 9.29
C ARG A 146 -4.92 3.27 9.24
N LYS A 147 -5.86 3.17 8.31
CA LYS A 147 -6.89 4.19 8.12
C LYS A 147 -8.19 3.57 7.65
N ILE A 148 -9.30 4.11 8.14
CA ILE A 148 -10.65 3.87 7.64
C ILE A 148 -11.14 5.19 7.06
N ILE A 149 -11.72 5.13 5.85
CA ILE A 149 -12.33 6.27 5.18
C ILE A 149 -13.77 5.87 4.92
N GLU A 150 -14.71 6.64 5.49
CA GLU A 150 -16.13 6.40 5.36
C GLU A 150 -16.72 7.43 4.39
N GLU A 151 -17.44 6.94 3.40
CA GLU A 151 -18.19 7.70 2.41
C GLU A 151 -19.66 7.20 2.45
N PRO A 152 -20.63 7.91 1.91
CA PRO A 152 -22.04 7.52 2.03
C PRO A 152 -22.33 6.07 1.62
N ASP A 153 -21.73 5.61 0.52
CA ASP A 153 -21.98 4.29 -0.06
C ASP A 153 -20.76 3.35 -0.01
N LEU A 154 -19.59 3.85 0.41
CA LEU A 154 -18.34 3.11 0.40
C LEU A 154 -17.59 3.24 1.73
N ILE A 155 -16.91 2.18 2.10
CA ILE A 155 -15.95 2.18 3.20
C ILE A 155 -14.60 1.65 2.71
N SER A 156 -13.57 2.44 2.91
CA SER A 156 -12.21 2.11 2.47
C SER A 156 -11.33 1.78 3.67
N LEU A 157 -10.59 0.68 3.57
CA LEU A 157 -9.59 0.25 4.54
C LEU A 157 -8.21 0.37 3.91
N VAL A 158 -7.33 1.17 4.50
CA VAL A 158 -5.94 1.30 4.07
C VAL A 158 -5.08 0.37 4.92
N LEU A 159 -4.44 -0.59 4.26
CA LEU A 159 -3.53 -1.56 4.83
C LEU A 159 -2.11 -1.19 4.38
N GLU A 160 -1.23 -0.92 5.32
CA GLU A 160 0.16 -0.57 5.00
C GLU A 160 1.10 -1.75 5.23
N GLN A 161 2.09 -1.84 4.38
CA GLN A 161 3.20 -2.77 4.53
C GLN A 161 4.48 -2.00 4.76
N GLU A 162 5.02 -2.09 5.96
CA GLU A 162 6.42 -1.76 6.19
C GLU A 162 7.28 -2.89 5.62
N SER A 163 8.17 -2.57 4.70
CA SER A 163 9.14 -3.52 4.18
C SER A 163 10.51 -2.87 4.06
N ALA A 164 11.56 -3.66 4.29
CA ALA A 164 12.96 -3.22 4.14
C ALA A 164 13.33 -2.82 2.70
N PHE A 165 12.44 -3.07 1.73
CA PHE A 165 12.65 -2.82 0.29
C PHE A 165 11.73 -1.75 -0.29
N GLY A 166 11.21 -0.86 0.57
CA GLY A 166 10.23 0.13 0.20
C GLY A 166 8.82 -0.29 0.65
N GLY A 167 8.09 0.64 1.24
CA GLY A 167 6.71 0.45 1.65
C GLY A 167 5.78 0.39 0.44
N GLY A 168 4.63 -0.24 0.63
CA GLY A 168 3.52 -0.16 -0.29
C GLY A 168 2.23 -0.27 0.51
N SER A 169 1.12 0.14 -0.06
CA SER A 169 -0.17 0.02 0.60
C SER A 169 -1.20 -0.71 -0.26
N LEU A 170 -2.18 -1.26 0.42
CA LEU A 170 -3.38 -1.81 -0.21
C LEU A 170 -4.59 -1.11 0.39
N LYS A 171 -5.32 -0.37 -0.43
CA LYS A 171 -6.62 0.17 -0.07
C LYS A 171 -7.71 -0.77 -0.59
N LEU A 172 -8.52 -1.33 0.30
CA LEU A 172 -9.68 -2.15 -0.03
C LEU A 172 -10.94 -1.30 0.12
N ILE A 173 -11.80 -1.30 -0.87
CA ILE A 173 -13.01 -0.47 -0.93
C ILE A 173 -14.22 -1.40 -1.00
N PHE A 174 -15.09 -1.25 -0.01
CA PHE A 174 -16.27 -2.08 0.19
C PHE A 174 -17.53 -1.23 0.09
N ASP A 175 -18.61 -1.84 -0.31
CA ASP A 175 -19.96 -1.30 -0.22
C ASP A 175 -20.40 -1.22 1.25
N THR A 176 -21.04 -0.13 1.68
CA THR A 176 -21.46 0.04 3.09
C THR A 176 -22.67 -0.78 3.49
N GLN A 177 -23.48 -1.23 2.53
CA GLN A 177 -24.71 -2.00 2.78
C GLN A 177 -24.45 -3.51 2.71
N THR A 178 -23.75 -3.97 1.67
CA THR A 178 -23.51 -5.40 1.45
C THR A 178 -22.16 -5.86 1.97
N TYR A 179 -21.24 -4.95 2.26
CA TYR A 179 -19.84 -5.21 2.61
C TYR A 179 -19.05 -5.95 1.53
N GLU A 180 -19.57 -5.98 0.30
CA GLU A 180 -18.91 -6.58 -0.85
C GLU A 180 -17.70 -5.75 -1.27
N LEU A 181 -16.63 -6.42 -1.63
CA LEU A 181 -15.44 -5.79 -2.21
C LEU A 181 -15.78 -5.26 -3.61
N ARG A 182 -15.66 -3.95 -3.80
CA ARG A 182 -15.93 -3.26 -5.08
C ARG A 182 -14.65 -2.94 -5.84
N GLN A 183 -13.61 -2.59 -5.11
CA GLN A 183 -12.36 -2.11 -5.69
C GLN A 183 -11.21 -2.29 -4.71
N TRP A 184 -10.01 -2.37 -5.25
CA TRP A 184 -8.80 -2.12 -4.44
C TRP A 184 -7.81 -1.27 -5.21
N VAL A 185 -6.92 -0.61 -4.46
CA VAL A 185 -5.80 0.16 -5.00
C VAL A 185 -4.53 -0.36 -4.38
N VAL A 186 -3.58 -0.72 -5.22
CA VAL A 186 -2.22 -1.05 -4.81
C VAL A 186 -1.35 0.17 -5.05
N THR A 187 -0.76 0.72 -3.99
CA THR A 187 0.29 1.74 -4.10
C THR A 187 1.63 1.03 -3.99
N ASP A 188 2.50 1.22 -4.95
CA ASP A 188 3.84 0.63 -4.93
C ASP A 188 4.84 1.44 -4.07
N ALA A 189 6.09 0.98 -4.02
CA ALA A 189 7.15 1.63 -3.26
C ALA A 189 7.54 3.02 -3.81
N GLN A 190 7.17 3.35 -5.03
CA GLN A 190 7.37 4.65 -5.68
C GLN A 190 6.19 5.59 -5.45
N GLY A 191 5.12 5.12 -4.78
CA GLY A 191 3.89 5.88 -4.57
C GLY A 191 2.95 5.88 -5.78
N LEU A 192 3.14 4.97 -6.72
CA LEU A 192 2.33 4.85 -7.92
C LEU A 192 1.12 3.94 -7.67
N ASP A 193 -0.06 4.43 -7.99
CA ASP A 193 -1.32 3.72 -7.78
C ASP A 193 -1.74 2.89 -8.97
N THR A 194 -2.11 1.64 -8.71
CA THR A 194 -2.84 0.79 -9.64
C THR A 194 -4.18 0.43 -9.01
N SER A 195 -5.26 0.85 -9.63
CA SER A 195 -6.62 0.64 -9.16
C SER A 195 -7.30 -0.48 -9.95
N VAL A 196 -8.00 -1.37 -9.26
CA VAL A 196 -8.75 -2.48 -9.86
C VAL A 196 -10.16 -2.49 -9.31
N ALA A 197 -11.14 -2.19 -10.16
CA ALA A 197 -12.56 -2.35 -9.87
C ALA A 197 -13.05 -3.70 -10.39
N VAL A 198 -13.93 -4.36 -9.63
CA VAL A 198 -14.49 -5.68 -9.97
C VAL A 198 -16.00 -5.61 -10.12
N TYR A 199 -16.52 -6.38 -11.07
CA TYR A 199 -17.94 -6.46 -11.38
C TYR A 199 -18.30 -7.83 -11.93
N ASP A 200 -19.59 -8.14 -12.05
CA ASP A 200 -20.10 -9.47 -12.41
C ASP A 200 -19.48 -10.58 -11.56
N VAL A 201 -19.42 -10.32 -10.23
CA VAL A 201 -18.67 -11.16 -9.30
C VAL A 201 -19.50 -12.38 -8.89
N GLU A 202 -18.94 -13.57 -9.08
CA GLU A 202 -19.45 -14.84 -8.57
C GLU A 202 -18.56 -15.33 -7.41
N ILE A 203 -19.18 -15.59 -6.25
CA ILE A 203 -18.50 -16.12 -5.06
C ILE A 203 -18.84 -17.59 -4.89
N GLY A 204 -17.88 -18.38 -4.39
CA GLY A 204 -18.07 -19.79 -4.05
C GLY A 204 -17.91 -20.77 -5.21
N ARG A 205 -17.81 -20.30 -6.44
CA ARG A 205 -17.56 -21.17 -7.60
C ARG A 205 -16.08 -21.55 -7.67
N PRO A 206 -15.74 -22.86 -7.68
CA PRO A 206 -14.35 -23.29 -7.80
C PRO A 206 -13.77 -22.91 -9.18
N ALA A 207 -12.58 -22.33 -9.18
CA ALA A 207 -11.83 -22.09 -10.41
C ALA A 207 -10.94 -23.30 -10.75
N ASP A 208 -10.73 -23.56 -12.06
CA ASP A 208 -9.82 -24.62 -12.50
C ASP A 208 -8.41 -24.33 -11.94
N PRO A 209 -7.78 -25.29 -11.25
CA PRO A 209 -6.42 -25.14 -10.74
C PRO A 209 -5.36 -24.76 -11.80
N LYS A 210 -5.64 -25.03 -13.07
CA LYS A 210 -4.76 -24.64 -14.19
C LYS A 210 -4.61 -23.12 -14.32
N HIS A 211 -5.60 -22.33 -13.89
CA HIS A 211 -5.51 -20.88 -13.91
C HIS A 211 -4.34 -20.34 -13.06
N PHE A 212 -3.94 -21.06 -12.02
CA PHE A 212 -2.96 -20.58 -11.05
C PHE A 212 -1.55 -21.14 -11.27
N LYS A 213 -1.26 -21.72 -12.43
CA LYS A 213 0.07 -22.26 -12.73
C LYS A 213 1.02 -21.18 -13.25
N ILE A 214 2.18 -21.09 -12.62
CA ILE A 214 3.31 -20.29 -13.10
C ILE A 214 4.21 -21.19 -13.94
N ASP A 215 4.57 -20.74 -15.14
CA ASP A 215 5.60 -21.36 -15.95
C ASP A 215 6.96 -20.78 -15.58
N TYR A 216 7.67 -21.47 -14.72
CA TYR A 216 8.99 -21.03 -14.24
C TYR A 216 10.12 -21.14 -15.28
N TYR A 217 9.86 -21.72 -16.45
CA TYR A 217 10.83 -21.80 -17.55
C TYR A 217 10.81 -20.55 -18.44
N LEU A 218 9.81 -19.68 -18.29
CA LEU A 218 9.81 -18.41 -19.01
C LEU A 218 10.93 -17.51 -18.48
N PRO A 219 11.66 -16.79 -19.38
CA PRO A 219 12.70 -15.86 -18.98
C PRO A 219 12.16 -14.79 -18.01
N ASN A 220 12.89 -14.56 -16.93
CA ASN A 220 12.61 -13.48 -16.00
C ASN A 220 13.19 -12.17 -16.56
N LYS A 221 12.34 -11.17 -16.73
CA LYS A 221 12.70 -9.87 -17.31
C LYS A 221 13.58 -9.04 -16.36
N SER A 222 13.38 -9.20 -15.05
CA SER A 222 14.12 -8.44 -14.02
C SER A 222 15.57 -8.91 -13.85
N LEU A 223 15.96 -10.04 -14.46
CA LEU A 223 17.32 -10.59 -14.37
C LEU A 223 18.21 -10.22 -15.57
N LYS A 224 17.75 -9.31 -16.42
CA LYS A 224 18.54 -8.70 -17.49
C LYS A 224 18.87 -7.27 -17.07
#